data_d306b36df41f2e10b3aa0946a594867b
#
_entry.id   d306b36df41f2e10b3aa0946a594867b
#
_cell.length_a   1.000
_cell.length_b   1.000
_cell.length_c   1.000
_cell.angle_alpha   90.00
_cell.angle_beta   90.00
_cell.angle_gamma   90.00
#
_symmetry.space_group_name_H-M   'P 1'
#
loop_
_entity.id
_entity.type
_entity.pdbx_description
1 polymer ?
#
loop_
_entity_poly.entity_id
_entity_poly.type
_entity_poly.pdbx_seq_one_letter_code
_entity_poly.pdbx_strand_id
1 'polypeptide(L)'
;HFETGYWRGHLMFIGASITWATFTIAMRRSGLEAMHAAAIVSVVSAVVYLPVYLLFLPHQLSATPWSAIIGQTLFQGIVVSIVSLVAYARAVNILGASLGASFASLVPVLAMLAAIPLLGEVPGLSDVIGIVVITAGVFLASGAHAAFARKPA
;
A
#
# COMPACT_ATOMS: atom_id res chain seq x y z
N HIS A 1 9.20 -24.94 -1.46
CA HIS A 1 10.06 -24.69 -2.63
C HIS A 1 10.59 -23.26 -2.54
N PHE A 2 11.80 -23.11 -1.96
CA PHE A 2 12.60 -21.90 -2.13
C PHE A 2 13.28 -22.01 -3.51
N GLU A 3 12.57 -21.69 -4.56
CA GLU A 3 13.18 -21.55 -5.87
C GLU A 3 14.11 -20.34 -5.86
N THR A 4 15.31 -20.54 -6.40
CA THR A 4 16.49 -19.68 -6.29
C THR A 4 16.37 -18.25 -6.88
N GLY A 5 15.17 -17.76 -7.15
CA GLY A 5 14.90 -16.42 -7.70
C GLY A 5 14.11 -15.48 -6.79
N TYR A 6 13.35 -15.98 -5.83
CA TYR A 6 12.41 -15.17 -5.05
C TYR A 6 13.06 -14.28 -3.97
N TRP A 7 14.29 -14.60 -3.52
CA TRP A 7 14.98 -13.82 -2.50
C TRP A 7 15.21 -12.34 -2.90
N ARG A 8 15.43 -12.08 -4.19
CA ARG A 8 15.55 -10.71 -4.72
C ARG A 8 14.24 -9.95 -4.57
N GLY A 9 13.11 -10.59 -4.85
CA GLY A 9 11.79 -10.01 -4.62
C GLY A 9 11.56 -9.70 -3.13
N HIS A 10 11.91 -10.61 -2.23
CA HIS A 10 11.80 -10.37 -0.80
C HIS A 10 12.66 -9.19 -0.32
N LEU A 11 13.90 -9.07 -0.80
CA LEU A 11 14.74 -7.91 -0.49
C LEU A 11 14.17 -6.60 -1.02
N MET A 12 13.59 -6.61 -2.23
CA MET A 12 12.91 -5.43 -2.79
C MET A 12 11.69 -5.03 -1.94
N PHE A 13 10.90 -5.98 -1.45
CA PHE A 13 9.79 -5.70 -0.54
C PHE A 13 10.24 -5.11 0.79
N ILE A 14 11.33 -5.62 1.37
CA ILE A 14 11.93 -5.05 2.59
C ILE A 14 12.40 -3.63 2.32
N GLY A 15 13.10 -3.39 1.22
CA GLY A 15 13.53 -2.05 0.80
C GLY A 15 12.37 -1.09 0.61
N ALA A 16 11.30 -1.52 -0.06
CA ALA A 16 10.07 -0.74 -0.23
C ALA A 16 9.41 -0.41 1.12
N SER A 17 9.36 -1.36 2.05
CA SER A 17 8.80 -1.16 3.39
C SER A 17 9.60 -0.15 4.21
N ILE A 18 10.92 -0.20 4.16
CA ILE A 18 11.82 0.78 4.82
C ILE A 18 11.62 2.17 4.21
N THR A 19 11.56 2.25 2.89
CA THR A 19 11.32 3.51 2.17
C THR A 19 9.97 4.11 2.56
N TRP A 20 8.92 3.30 2.62
CA TRP A 20 7.60 3.73 3.04
C TRP A 20 7.57 4.22 4.49
N ALA A 21 8.23 3.51 5.42
CA ALA A 21 8.34 3.92 6.82
C ALA A 21 9.09 5.25 6.95
N THR A 22 10.20 5.39 6.23
CA THR A 22 11.00 6.64 6.21
C THR A 22 10.19 7.81 5.67
N PHE A 23 9.46 7.60 4.56
CA PHE A 23 8.53 8.60 4.01
C PHE A 23 7.47 9.00 5.03
N THR A 24 6.85 8.04 5.70
CA THR A 24 5.81 8.31 6.70
C THR A 24 6.33 9.15 7.86
N ILE A 25 7.54 8.85 8.35
CA ILE A 25 8.19 9.64 9.42
C ILE A 25 8.54 11.05 8.93
N ALA A 26 9.10 11.17 7.73
CA ALA A 26 9.44 12.47 7.14
C ALA A 26 8.19 13.33 6.94
N MET A 27 7.10 12.75 6.43
CA MET A 27 5.83 13.43 6.25
C MET A 27 5.25 13.94 7.58
N ARG A 28 5.29 13.12 8.62
CA ARG A 28 4.83 13.53 9.98
C ARG A 28 5.66 14.68 10.54
N ARG A 29 6.97 14.72 10.27
CA ARG A 29 7.86 15.77 10.76
C ARG A 29 7.78 17.06 9.93
N SER A 30 7.38 16.98 8.68
CA SER A 30 7.31 18.16 7.79
C SER A 30 6.13 19.09 8.11
N GLY A 31 5.10 18.60 8.78
CA GLY A 31 3.86 19.36 9.04
C GLY A 31 3.04 19.65 7.77
N LEU A 32 3.39 19.04 6.64
CA LEU A 32 2.65 19.23 5.38
C LEU A 32 1.30 18.54 5.43
N GLU A 33 0.30 19.16 4.82
CA GLU A 33 -0.95 18.49 4.51
C GLU A 33 -0.74 17.27 3.62
N ALA A 34 -1.56 16.23 3.81
CA ALA A 34 -1.46 14.97 3.08
C ALA A 34 -1.49 15.17 1.55
N MET A 35 -2.29 16.11 1.05
CA MET A 35 -2.40 16.41 -0.38
C MET A 35 -1.10 17.02 -0.92
N HIS A 36 -0.50 17.98 -0.21
CA HIS A 36 0.77 18.58 -0.61
C HIS A 36 1.91 17.57 -0.56
N ALA A 37 1.96 16.73 0.48
CA ALA A 37 2.95 15.67 0.58
C ALA A 37 2.82 14.66 -0.57
N ALA A 38 1.59 14.24 -0.90
CA ALA A 38 1.34 13.34 -2.02
C ALA A 38 1.76 13.95 -3.36
N ALA A 39 1.45 15.24 -3.59
CA ALA A 39 1.85 15.94 -4.82
C ALA A 39 3.37 16.02 -4.96
N ILE A 40 4.10 16.39 -3.88
CA ILE A 40 5.56 16.46 -3.88
C ILE A 40 6.16 15.10 -4.20
N VAL A 41 5.70 14.05 -3.51
CA VAL A 41 6.22 12.69 -3.74
C VAL A 41 5.94 12.22 -5.16
N SER A 42 4.74 12.48 -5.69
CA SER A 42 4.40 12.09 -7.06
C SER A 42 5.29 12.78 -8.09
N VAL A 43 5.53 14.10 -7.94
CA VAL A 43 6.39 14.85 -8.86
C VAL A 43 7.84 14.41 -8.75
N VAL A 44 8.38 14.30 -7.52
CA VAL A 44 9.78 13.87 -7.30
C VAL A 44 9.98 12.44 -7.81
N SER A 45 9.04 11.54 -7.53
CA SER A 45 9.11 10.16 -8.03
C SER A 45 9.08 10.11 -9.56
N ALA A 46 8.22 10.91 -10.21
CA ALA A 46 8.17 10.97 -11.66
C ALA A 46 9.49 11.49 -12.26
N VAL A 47 10.05 12.57 -11.68
CA VAL A 47 11.31 13.16 -12.14
C VAL A 47 12.49 12.19 -11.99
N VAL A 48 12.52 11.41 -10.92
CA VAL A 48 13.61 10.44 -10.67
C VAL A 48 13.38 9.14 -11.44
N TYR A 49 12.17 8.60 -11.39
CA TYR A 49 11.88 7.29 -11.96
C TYR A 49 11.81 7.29 -13.49
N LEU A 50 11.24 8.34 -14.08
CA LEU A 50 11.05 8.38 -15.53
C LEU A 50 12.36 8.28 -16.33
N PRO A 51 13.44 9.02 -16.00
CA PRO A 51 14.73 8.83 -16.64
C PRO A 51 15.31 7.42 -16.44
N VAL A 52 15.19 6.87 -15.23
CA VAL A 52 15.67 5.50 -14.93
C VAL A 52 14.90 4.48 -15.77
N TYR A 53 13.59 4.63 -15.86
CA TYR A 53 12.74 3.76 -16.68
C TYR A 53 13.11 3.84 -18.16
N LEU A 54 13.26 5.05 -18.70
CA LEU A 54 13.56 5.26 -20.11
C LEU A 54 14.96 4.80 -20.53
N LEU A 55 15.94 4.87 -19.61
CA LEU A 55 17.36 4.59 -19.94
C LEU A 55 17.77 3.16 -19.59
N PHE A 56 17.20 2.55 -18.56
CA PHE A 56 17.72 1.30 -17.98
C PHE A 56 16.73 0.15 -17.93
N LEU A 57 15.42 0.41 -18.08
CA LEU A 57 14.41 -0.65 -17.99
C LEU A 57 13.88 -1.05 -19.37
N PRO A 58 13.53 -2.32 -19.58
CA PRO A 58 12.93 -2.76 -20.83
C PRO A 58 11.56 -2.09 -21.04
N HIS A 59 11.43 -1.37 -22.14
CA HIS A 59 10.21 -0.63 -22.48
C HIS A 59 9.23 -1.55 -23.16
N GLN A 60 8.12 -1.83 -22.53
CA GLN A 60 7.03 -2.59 -23.14
C GLN A 60 5.79 -1.71 -23.44
N LEU A 61 5.89 -0.41 -23.25
CA LEU A 61 4.77 0.50 -23.51
C LEU A 61 4.27 0.45 -24.96
N SER A 62 5.19 0.28 -25.91
CA SER A 62 4.84 0.15 -27.34
C SER A 62 4.10 -1.15 -27.68
N ALA A 63 4.30 -2.19 -26.86
CA ALA A 63 3.62 -3.48 -27.01
C ALA A 63 2.32 -3.58 -26.20
N THR A 64 2.07 -2.60 -25.32
CA THR A 64 0.90 -2.60 -24.43
C THR A 64 -0.28 -1.88 -25.09
N PRO A 65 -1.48 -2.47 -25.13
CA PRO A 65 -2.68 -1.83 -25.68
C PRO A 65 -2.99 -0.51 -24.96
N TRP A 66 -3.35 0.51 -25.71
CA TRP A 66 -3.71 1.82 -25.15
C TRP A 66 -4.84 1.76 -24.11
N SER A 67 -5.80 0.85 -24.29
CA SER A 67 -6.87 0.63 -23.31
C SER A 67 -6.33 0.22 -21.94
N ALA A 68 -5.31 -0.62 -21.89
CA ALA A 68 -4.67 -1.03 -20.65
C ALA A 68 -3.88 0.14 -20.02
N ILE A 69 -3.14 0.90 -20.83
CA ILE A 69 -2.39 2.07 -20.35
C ILE A 69 -3.35 3.11 -19.77
N ILE A 70 -4.40 3.48 -20.50
CA ILE A 70 -5.40 4.46 -20.04
C ILE A 70 -6.12 3.91 -18.79
N GLY A 71 -6.56 2.66 -18.81
CA GLY A 71 -7.22 2.01 -17.68
C GLY A 71 -6.38 2.05 -16.42
N GLN A 72 -5.11 1.67 -16.49
CA GLN A 72 -4.18 1.71 -15.36
C GLN A 72 -3.89 3.15 -14.90
N THR A 73 -3.72 4.07 -15.84
CA THR A 73 -3.45 5.48 -15.49
C THR A 73 -4.65 6.10 -14.74
N LEU A 74 -5.86 5.86 -15.21
CA LEU A 74 -7.07 6.35 -14.53
C LEU A 74 -7.28 5.66 -13.19
N PHE A 75 -7.11 4.34 -13.12
CA PHE A 75 -7.29 3.60 -11.89
C PHE A 75 -6.25 4.00 -10.83
N GLN A 76 -4.96 3.97 -11.17
CA GLN A 76 -3.89 4.31 -10.22
C GLN A 76 -3.84 5.81 -9.91
N GLY A 77 -4.01 6.66 -10.92
CA GLY A 77 -3.93 8.11 -10.75
C GLY A 77 -5.15 8.71 -10.06
N ILE A 78 -6.36 8.23 -10.33
CA ILE A 78 -7.58 8.79 -9.75
C ILE A 78 -8.07 7.95 -8.58
N VAL A 79 -8.35 6.65 -8.81
CA VAL A 79 -8.99 5.82 -7.78
C VAL A 79 -8.04 5.57 -6.62
N VAL A 80 -6.81 5.14 -6.89
CA VAL A 80 -5.85 4.82 -5.83
C VAL A 80 -5.27 6.08 -5.20
N SER A 81 -4.86 7.08 -5.99
CA SER A 81 -4.16 8.25 -5.44
C SER A 81 -5.09 9.29 -4.84
N ILE A 82 -6.29 9.51 -5.40
CA ILE A 82 -7.21 10.58 -4.95
C ILE A 82 -8.33 10.00 -4.09
N VAL A 83 -9.11 9.07 -4.63
CA VAL A 83 -10.31 8.56 -3.93
C VAL A 83 -9.93 7.84 -2.64
N SER A 84 -8.90 6.99 -2.68
CA SER A 84 -8.45 6.26 -1.49
C SER A 84 -7.88 7.20 -0.43
N LEU A 85 -7.12 8.22 -0.83
CA LEU A 85 -6.57 9.22 0.10
C LEU A 85 -7.68 10.01 0.79
N VAL A 86 -8.65 10.51 0.03
CA VAL A 86 -9.80 11.27 0.58
C VAL A 86 -10.67 10.39 1.48
N ALA A 87 -10.93 9.14 1.07
CA ALA A 87 -11.70 8.19 1.87
C ALA A 87 -10.99 7.87 3.19
N TYR A 88 -9.68 7.60 3.14
CA TYR A 88 -8.87 7.35 4.33
C TYR A 88 -8.82 8.57 5.27
N ALA A 89 -8.57 9.75 4.73
CA ALA A 89 -8.55 10.98 5.53
C ALA A 89 -9.90 11.24 6.23
N ARG A 90 -11.02 11.03 5.53
CA ARG A 90 -12.35 11.12 6.14
C ARG A 90 -12.59 10.08 7.22
N ALA A 91 -12.19 8.83 6.98
CA ALA A 91 -12.30 7.76 7.97
C ALA A 91 -11.52 8.10 9.24
N VAL A 92 -10.28 8.59 9.10
CA VAL A 92 -9.46 9.03 10.25
C VAL A 92 -10.08 10.21 10.98
N ASN A 93 -10.66 11.17 10.27
CA ASN A 93 -11.32 12.32 10.90
C ASN A 93 -12.59 11.94 11.68
N ILE A 94 -13.35 10.95 11.21
CA ILE A 94 -14.60 10.51 11.86
C ILE A 94 -14.32 9.52 13.00
N LEU A 95 -13.44 8.55 12.76
CA LEU A 95 -13.20 7.42 13.68
C LEU A 95 -12.01 7.66 14.62
N GLY A 96 -11.18 8.66 14.33
CA GLY A 96 -9.89 8.85 14.98
C GLY A 96 -8.77 8.03 14.36
N ALA A 97 -7.53 8.47 14.58
CA ALA A 97 -6.35 7.91 13.94
C ALA A 97 -6.11 6.42 14.29
N SER A 98 -6.38 6.03 15.56
CA SER A 98 -6.17 4.64 16.01
C SER A 98 -7.12 3.67 15.35
N LEU A 99 -8.43 4.00 15.32
CA LEU A 99 -9.42 3.16 14.64
C LEU A 99 -9.23 3.19 13.11
N GLY A 100 -8.93 4.34 12.53
CA GLY A 100 -8.60 4.45 11.10
C GLY A 100 -7.41 3.55 10.73
N ALA A 101 -6.36 3.55 11.52
CA ALA A 101 -5.20 2.67 11.30
C ALA A 101 -5.52 1.17 11.48
N SER A 102 -6.48 0.82 12.35
CA SER A 102 -6.87 -0.59 12.52
C SER A 102 -7.51 -1.19 11.28
N PHE A 103 -8.17 -0.39 10.44
CA PHE A 103 -8.69 -0.85 9.16
C PHE A 103 -7.58 -1.28 8.18
N ALA A 104 -6.37 -0.72 8.30
CA ALA A 104 -5.24 -1.16 7.50
C ALA A 104 -4.86 -2.63 7.76
N SER A 105 -5.15 -3.16 8.96
CA SER A 105 -4.93 -4.57 9.26
C SER A 105 -5.85 -5.52 8.50
N LEU A 106 -6.98 -5.03 7.99
CA LEU A 106 -7.91 -5.82 7.16
C LEU A 106 -7.45 -5.95 5.70
N VAL A 107 -6.55 -5.08 5.24
CA VAL A 107 -6.10 -5.05 3.83
C VAL A 107 -5.56 -6.40 3.36
N PRO A 108 -4.67 -7.09 4.08
CA PRO A 108 -4.18 -8.40 3.65
C PRO A 108 -5.29 -9.45 3.53
N VAL A 109 -6.24 -9.43 4.48
CA VAL A 109 -7.40 -10.34 4.47
C VAL A 109 -8.31 -10.08 3.27
N LEU A 110 -8.65 -8.81 3.03
CA LEU A 110 -9.50 -8.41 1.91
C LEU A 110 -8.82 -8.69 0.56
N ALA A 111 -7.51 -8.47 0.46
CA ALA A 111 -6.73 -8.79 -0.73
C ALA A 111 -6.76 -10.29 -1.04
N MET A 112 -6.56 -11.15 -0.03
CA MET A 112 -6.66 -12.61 -0.18
C MET A 112 -8.07 -13.02 -0.62
N LEU A 113 -9.10 -12.51 0.04
CA LEU A 113 -10.49 -12.83 -0.31
C LEU A 113 -10.85 -12.38 -1.72
N ALA A 114 -10.32 -11.25 -2.18
CA ALA A 114 -10.52 -10.76 -3.53
C ALA A 114 -9.73 -11.56 -4.59
N ALA A 115 -8.57 -12.11 -4.24
CA ALA A 115 -7.76 -12.92 -5.14
C ALA A 115 -8.49 -14.20 -5.59
N ILE A 116 -9.30 -14.80 -4.73
CA ILE A 116 -10.07 -16.01 -5.06
C ILE A 116 -10.97 -15.79 -6.28
N PRO A 117 -11.94 -14.85 -6.29
CA PRO A 117 -12.82 -14.66 -7.44
C PRO A 117 -12.16 -13.93 -8.62
N LEU A 118 -11.14 -13.10 -8.39
CA LEU A 118 -10.52 -12.29 -9.44
C LEU A 118 -9.40 -13.03 -10.18
N LEU A 119 -8.62 -13.84 -9.46
CA LEU A 119 -7.45 -14.53 -10.00
C LEU A 119 -7.66 -16.05 -10.09
N GLY A 120 -8.70 -16.59 -9.45
CA GLY A 120 -8.92 -18.03 -9.34
C GLY A 120 -7.91 -18.74 -8.44
N GLU A 121 -7.17 -17.99 -7.62
CA GLU A 121 -6.15 -18.51 -6.73
C GLU A 121 -6.79 -18.94 -5.41
N VAL A 122 -6.53 -20.19 -5.00
CA VAL A 122 -6.95 -20.68 -3.69
C VAL A 122 -5.74 -20.61 -2.75
N PRO A 123 -5.80 -19.78 -1.70
CA PRO A 123 -4.67 -19.60 -0.78
C PRO A 123 -4.34 -20.91 -0.07
N GLY A 124 -3.05 -21.24 0.00
CA GLY A 124 -2.54 -22.36 0.76
C GLY A 124 -2.52 -22.08 2.27
N LEU A 125 -2.24 -23.12 3.06
CA LEU A 125 -2.16 -22.99 4.52
C LEU A 125 -1.08 -21.98 4.95
N SER A 126 0.04 -21.94 4.24
CA SER A 126 1.14 -20.99 4.49
C SER A 126 0.69 -19.54 4.29
N ASP A 127 -0.13 -19.26 3.28
CA ASP A 127 -0.62 -17.94 2.97
C ASP A 127 -1.60 -17.46 4.04
N VAL A 128 -2.49 -18.35 4.48
CA VAL A 128 -3.43 -18.07 5.56
C VAL A 128 -2.69 -17.76 6.86
N ILE A 129 -1.69 -18.57 7.24
CA ILE A 129 -0.88 -18.33 8.43
C ILE A 129 -0.14 -16.98 8.31
N GLY A 130 0.48 -16.71 7.17
CA GLY A 130 1.18 -15.45 6.92
C GLY A 130 0.25 -14.24 7.08
N ILE A 131 -0.94 -14.29 6.52
CA ILE A 131 -1.94 -13.21 6.62
C ILE A 131 -2.42 -13.00 8.05
N VAL A 132 -2.67 -14.07 8.80
CA VAL A 132 -3.05 -13.99 10.22
C VAL A 132 -1.94 -13.31 11.04
N VAL A 133 -0.69 -13.69 10.83
CA VAL A 133 0.47 -13.09 11.53
C VAL A 133 0.62 -11.61 11.17
N ILE A 134 0.55 -11.26 9.88
CA ILE A 134 0.66 -9.87 9.42
C ILE A 134 -0.50 -9.03 9.98
N THR A 135 -1.72 -9.53 9.88
CA THR A 135 -2.93 -8.82 10.37
C THR A 135 -2.83 -8.57 11.88
N ALA A 136 -2.44 -9.58 12.65
CA ALA A 136 -2.23 -9.43 14.08
C ALA A 136 -1.11 -8.43 14.40
N GLY A 137 0.01 -8.48 13.67
CA GLY A 137 1.13 -7.55 13.82
C GLY A 137 0.72 -6.10 13.55
N VAL A 138 0.01 -5.84 12.46
CA VAL A 138 -0.48 -4.50 12.11
C VAL A 138 -1.51 -4.02 13.13
N PHE A 139 -2.41 -4.87 13.58
CA PHE A 139 -3.40 -4.54 14.61
C PHE A 139 -2.74 -4.14 15.93
N LEU A 140 -1.74 -4.89 16.38
CA LEU A 140 -0.97 -4.56 17.59
C LEU A 140 -0.17 -3.26 17.41
N ALA A 141 0.51 -3.09 16.28
CA ALA A 141 1.32 -1.92 15.99
C ALA A 141 0.49 -0.64 15.86
N SER A 142 -0.76 -0.72 15.39
CA SER A 142 -1.67 0.41 15.27
C SER A 142 -2.14 0.99 16.62
N GLY A 143 -1.92 0.27 17.73
CA GLY A 143 -2.44 0.65 19.05
C GLY A 143 -3.96 0.54 19.17
N ALA A 144 -4.64 -0.03 18.19
CA ALA A 144 -6.09 -0.18 18.17
C ALA A 144 -6.61 -0.99 19.38
N HIS A 145 -5.84 -1.98 19.84
CA HIS A 145 -6.16 -2.74 21.04
C HIS A 145 -6.39 -1.85 22.26
N ALA A 146 -5.63 -0.74 22.41
CA ALA A 146 -5.79 0.19 23.52
C ALA A 146 -7.08 1.03 23.39
N ALA A 147 -7.56 1.29 22.18
CA ALA A 147 -8.82 1.99 21.94
C ALA A 147 -10.04 1.13 22.33
N PHE A 148 -9.97 -0.18 22.07
CA PHE A 148 -11.01 -1.14 22.46
C PHE A 148 -10.99 -1.44 23.97
N ALA A 149 -9.84 -1.34 24.63
CA ALA A 149 -9.71 -1.56 26.08
C ALA A 149 -10.24 -0.39 26.92
N ARG A 150 -10.37 0.82 26.37
CA ARG A 150 -10.97 1.95 27.05
C ARG A 150 -12.49 1.81 27.04
N LYS A 151 -13.09 1.33 28.14
CA LYS A 151 -14.54 1.39 28.35
C LYS A 151 -15.01 2.85 28.22
N PRO A 152 -16.15 3.12 27.57
CA PRO A 152 -16.78 4.43 27.64
C PRO A 152 -17.14 4.69 29.12
N ALA A 153 -16.72 5.85 29.63
CA ALA A 153 -17.10 6.34 30.96
C ALA A 153 -18.54 6.82 30.93
#